data_b5936f0f0ab167b667ae5b6b0edd862c
#
_entry.id   b5936f0f0ab167b667ae5b6b0edd862c
#
_cell.length_a   1.000
_cell.length_b   1.000
_cell.length_c   1.000
_cell.angle_alpha   90.00
_cell.angle_beta   90.00
_cell.angle_gamma   90.00
#
_symmetry.space_group_name_H-M   'P 1'
#
loop_
_entity.id
_entity.type
_entity.pdbx_description
1 polymer ?
#
loop_
_entity_poly.entity_id
_entity_poly.type
_entity_poly.pdbx_seq_one_letter_code
_entity_poly.pdbx_strand_id
1 'polypeptide(L)'
;MNANKNKGKSFERFVAKHLSSVFNLNFERIPNSGAYVGGKNVSRASKLTEEQLLLCDGDIIVPKELSHICFECKWYKEFSWQKLFKNKGESHLNKWIEQTEVTTKRMWFIIFRINRQGEFVCFSSDYNVTFPGSYFECKINDKFYSIASLDNFFESNIGYMLRICS
;
A
#
# COMPACT_ATOMS: atom_id res chain seq x y z
N MET A 1 -26.53 0.34 3.66
CA MET A 1 -25.08 0.64 3.70
C MET A 1 -24.31 -0.49 3.03
N ASN A 2 -23.35 -0.20 2.14
CA ASN A 2 -22.67 -1.21 1.34
C ASN A 2 -21.60 -1.92 2.20
N ALA A 3 -21.78 -3.20 2.53
CA ALA A 3 -20.91 -4.00 3.39
C ALA A 3 -19.43 -3.98 2.94
N ASN A 4 -19.17 -3.89 1.63
CA ASN A 4 -17.83 -3.82 1.09
C ASN A 4 -17.10 -2.50 1.41
N LYS A 5 -17.81 -1.36 1.44
CA LYS A 5 -17.23 -0.08 1.84
C LYS A 5 -16.82 -0.07 3.32
N ASN A 6 -17.56 -0.76 4.17
CA ASN A 6 -17.24 -0.83 5.60
C ASN A 6 -16.00 -1.73 5.86
N LYS A 7 -15.83 -2.79 5.09
CA LYS A 7 -14.63 -3.64 5.15
C LYS A 7 -13.36 -2.85 4.80
N GLY A 8 -13.34 -2.16 3.67
CA GLY A 8 -12.19 -1.33 3.27
C GLY A 8 -11.80 -0.36 4.39
N LYS A 9 -12.75 0.47 4.85
CA LYS A 9 -12.50 1.43 5.93
C LYS A 9 -12.02 0.80 7.24
N SER A 10 -12.48 -0.39 7.57
CA SER A 10 -12.05 -1.10 8.77
C SER A 10 -10.60 -1.60 8.62
N PHE A 11 -10.22 -2.03 7.44
CA PHE A 11 -8.86 -2.46 7.16
C PHE A 11 -7.87 -1.28 7.12
N GLU A 12 -8.23 -0.17 6.48
CA GLU A 12 -7.45 1.07 6.51
C GLU A 12 -7.16 1.53 7.96
N ARG A 13 -8.15 1.47 8.86
CA ARG A 13 -7.94 1.76 10.30
C ARG A 13 -7.02 0.76 10.98
N PHE A 14 -7.13 -0.52 10.64
CA PHE A 14 -6.24 -1.57 11.15
C PHE A 14 -4.80 -1.26 10.74
N VAL A 15 -4.56 -0.96 9.46
CA VAL A 15 -3.24 -0.63 8.93
C VAL A 15 -2.67 0.63 9.60
N ALA A 16 -3.45 1.70 9.70
CA ALA A 16 -3.03 2.93 10.38
C ALA A 16 -2.60 2.66 11.83
N LYS A 17 -3.40 1.88 12.58
CA LYS A 17 -3.07 1.51 13.95
C LYS A 17 -1.82 0.63 14.05
N HIS A 18 -1.65 -0.33 13.14
CA HIS A 18 -0.48 -1.20 13.08
C HIS A 18 0.78 -0.36 12.84
N LEU A 19 0.78 0.49 11.80
CA LEU A 19 1.91 1.37 11.49
C LEU A 19 2.21 2.33 12.64
N SER A 20 1.18 2.90 13.30
CA SER A 20 1.39 3.76 14.46
C SER A 20 2.08 3.03 15.61
N SER A 21 1.72 1.78 15.86
CA SER A 21 2.36 0.95 16.89
C SER A 21 3.81 0.64 16.56
N VAL A 22 4.08 0.26 15.30
CA VAL A 22 5.42 -0.14 14.84
C VAL A 22 6.41 1.03 14.87
N PHE A 23 6.01 2.16 14.28
CA PHE A 23 6.89 3.33 14.14
C PHE A 23 6.90 4.25 15.37
N ASN A 24 5.98 4.04 16.31
CA ASN A 24 5.71 4.96 17.42
C ASN A 24 5.46 6.41 16.94
N LEU A 25 4.74 6.55 15.83
CA LEU A 25 4.37 7.79 15.16
C LEU A 25 2.86 7.79 14.87
N ASN A 26 2.27 8.95 14.56
CA ASN A 26 0.84 9.04 14.29
C ASN A 26 0.54 8.79 12.80
N PHE A 27 -0.15 7.69 12.51
CA PHE A 27 -0.71 7.38 11.18
C PHE A 27 -2.23 7.41 11.28
N GLU A 28 -2.86 8.01 10.29
CA GLU A 28 -4.32 8.10 10.23
C GLU A 28 -4.85 7.65 8.87
N ARG A 29 -6.07 7.14 8.86
CA ARG A 29 -6.77 6.83 7.62
C ARG A 29 -7.19 8.10 6.89
N ILE A 30 -6.98 8.18 5.58
CA ILE A 30 -7.50 9.29 4.76
C ILE A 30 -9.03 9.18 4.67
N PRO A 31 -9.79 10.20 5.12
CA PRO A 31 -11.23 10.23 4.90
C PRO A 31 -11.56 10.28 3.41
N ASN A 32 -12.37 9.33 2.92
CA ASN A 32 -12.77 9.24 1.50
C ASN A 32 -11.59 9.08 0.50
N SER A 33 -10.54 8.36 0.89
CA SER A 33 -9.44 7.95 0.01
C SER A 33 -10.00 7.39 -1.31
N GLY A 34 -9.34 7.67 -2.43
CA GLY A 34 -9.77 7.27 -3.78
C GLY A 34 -10.96 8.03 -4.38
N ALA A 35 -11.77 8.72 -3.58
CA ALA A 35 -12.91 9.51 -4.07
C ALA A 35 -12.61 11.02 -4.16
N TYR A 36 -11.57 11.50 -3.49
CA TYR A 36 -11.31 12.95 -3.42
C TYR A 36 -10.62 13.46 -4.68
N VAL A 37 -9.61 12.79 -5.20
CA VAL A 37 -8.83 13.17 -6.39
C VAL A 37 -8.82 12.10 -7.48
N GLY A 38 -9.38 10.91 -7.26
CA GLY A 38 -9.39 9.79 -8.20
C GLY A 38 -10.69 9.63 -8.99
N GLY A 39 -10.67 8.81 -10.04
CA GLY A 39 -11.83 8.47 -10.84
C GLY A 39 -12.48 9.69 -11.51
N LYS A 40 -13.75 9.96 -11.25
CA LYS A 40 -14.49 11.09 -11.82
C LYS A 40 -14.05 12.48 -11.30
N ASN A 41 -13.19 12.53 -10.28
CA ASN A 41 -12.76 13.76 -9.61
C ASN A 41 -11.31 14.18 -9.96
N VAL A 42 -10.72 13.62 -11.01
CA VAL A 42 -9.36 13.96 -11.49
C VAL A 42 -9.18 15.48 -11.71
N SER A 43 -10.25 16.18 -12.15
CA SER A 43 -10.22 17.64 -12.32
C SER A 43 -10.03 18.43 -11.02
N ARG A 44 -10.17 17.80 -9.84
CA ARG A 44 -9.88 18.45 -8.56
C ARG A 44 -8.38 18.53 -8.29
N ALA A 45 -7.59 17.60 -8.84
CA ALA A 45 -6.13 17.62 -8.68
C ALA A 45 -5.51 18.95 -9.14
N SER A 46 -6.01 19.54 -10.25
CA SER A 46 -5.52 20.81 -10.77
C SER A 46 -5.85 22.04 -9.88
N LYS A 47 -6.67 21.86 -8.85
CA LYS A 47 -7.08 22.92 -7.91
C LYS A 47 -6.41 22.81 -6.54
N LEU A 48 -5.59 21.77 -6.34
CA LEU A 48 -4.92 21.49 -5.09
C LEU A 48 -3.44 21.85 -5.18
N THR A 49 -2.86 22.29 -4.07
CA THR A 49 -1.41 22.46 -3.96
C THR A 49 -0.73 21.08 -3.92
N GLU A 50 0.57 21.02 -4.19
CA GLU A 50 1.34 19.77 -4.11
C GLU A 50 1.24 19.13 -2.72
N GLU A 51 1.27 19.93 -1.65
CA GLU A 51 1.11 19.46 -0.27
C GLU A 51 -0.28 18.85 -0.02
N GLN A 52 -1.34 19.47 -0.57
CA GLN A 52 -2.70 18.93 -0.49
C GLN A 52 -2.85 17.64 -1.29
N LEU A 53 -2.17 17.53 -2.44
CA LEU A 53 -2.13 16.30 -3.23
C LEU A 53 -1.43 15.18 -2.49
N LEU A 54 -0.30 15.48 -1.83
CA LEU A 54 0.41 14.51 -0.98
C LEU A 54 -0.46 13.96 0.16
N LEU A 55 -1.29 14.81 0.77
CA LEU A 55 -2.25 14.39 1.80
C LEU A 55 -3.37 13.49 1.26
N CYS A 56 -3.64 13.54 -0.05
CA CYS A 56 -4.67 12.73 -0.71
C CYS A 56 -4.12 11.47 -1.39
N ASP A 57 -2.81 11.24 -1.33
CA ASP A 57 -2.12 10.14 -2.00
C ASP A 57 -2.08 8.89 -1.09
N GLY A 58 -2.66 7.81 -1.59
CA GLY A 58 -2.84 6.55 -0.86
C GLY A 58 -4.07 6.53 0.06
N ASP A 59 -4.08 5.60 0.99
CA ASP A 59 -5.17 5.38 1.95
C ASP A 59 -4.84 5.82 3.38
N ILE A 60 -3.55 6.10 3.66
CA ILE A 60 -3.02 6.41 4.99
C ILE A 60 -2.28 7.75 4.96
N ILE A 61 -2.65 8.66 5.86
CA ILE A 61 -1.89 9.86 6.19
C ILE A 61 -0.64 9.41 6.94
N VAL A 62 0.52 9.74 6.41
CA VAL A 62 1.81 9.39 7.00
C VAL A 62 2.39 10.57 7.79
N PRO A 63 3.16 10.34 8.86
CA PRO A 63 3.89 11.39 9.55
C PRO A 63 4.97 11.99 8.65
N LYS A 64 5.42 13.21 8.99
CA LYS A 64 6.39 13.98 8.19
C LYS A 64 7.68 13.20 7.91
N GLU A 65 8.13 12.42 8.88
CA GLU A 65 9.34 11.58 8.81
C GLU A 65 9.26 10.49 7.73
N LEU A 66 8.04 10.17 7.27
CA LEU A 66 7.77 9.15 6.26
C LEU A 66 7.02 9.73 5.05
N SER A 67 7.09 11.06 4.84
CA SER A 67 6.37 11.75 3.76
C SER A 67 6.75 11.26 2.35
N HIS A 68 7.89 10.61 2.19
CA HIS A 68 8.35 9.96 0.95
C HIS A 68 7.68 8.60 0.69
N ILE A 69 6.86 8.08 1.60
CA ILE A 69 6.19 6.79 1.49
C ILE A 69 4.68 6.98 1.29
N CYS A 70 4.10 6.13 0.45
CA CYS A 70 2.66 6.00 0.22
C CYS A 70 2.20 4.61 0.62
N PHE A 71 1.09 4.50 1.35
CA PHE A 71 0.46 3.23 1.72
C PHE A 71 -0.91 3.11 1.09
N GLU A 72 -1.10 2.05 0.31
CA GLU A 72 -2.38 1.66 -0.30
C GLU A 72 -2.93 0.42 0.40
N CYS A 73 -4.24 0.36 0.67
CA CYS A 73 -4.87 -0.71 1.41
C CYS A 73 -5.88 -1.45 0.53
N LYS A 74 -5.80 -2.78 0.46
CA LYS A 74 -6.73 -3.61 -0.30
C LYS A 74 -7.26 -4.76 0.55
N TRP A 75 -8.56 -5.04 0.50
CA TRP A 75 -9.15 -6.20 1.16
C TRP A 75 -10.01 -6.99 0.18
N TYR A 76 -9.61 -8.23 -0.07
CA TYR A 76 -10.27 -9.11 -1.01
C TYR A 76 -10.70 -10.43 -0.37
N LYS A 77 -11.71 -11.06 -0.97
CA LYS A 77 -12.21 -12.35 -0.54
C LYS A 77 -11.28 -13.47 -0.96
N GLU A 78 -10.78 -13.39 -2.18
CA GLU A 78 -10.02 -14.45 -2.85
C GLU A 78 -8.81 -13.85 -3.58
N PHE A 79 -7.72 -14.64 -3.63
CA PHE A 79 -6.50 -14.28 -4.33
C PHE A 79 -5.89 -15.53 -4.95
N SER A 80 -5.52 -15.48 -6.20
CA SER A 80 -5.03 -16.66 -6.93
C SER A 80 -3.51 -16.72 -6.94
N TRP A 81 -2.89 -17.19 -5.86
CA TRP A 81 -1.46 -17.44 -5.78
C TRP A 81 -0.93 -18.30 -6.92
N GLN A 82 -1.71 -19.32 -7.36
CA GLN A 82 -1.31 -20.19 -8.45
C GLN A 82 -1.09 -19.44 -9.79
N LYS A 83 -1.78 -18.35 -10.03
CA LYS A 83 -1.56 -17.53 -11.23
C LYS A 83 -0.23 -16.83 -11.18
N LEU A 84 0.18 -16.34 -10.02
CA LEU A 84 1.49 -15.74 -9.82
C LEU A 84 2.60 -16.78 -10.06
N PHE A 85 2.50 -17.95 -9.42
CA PHE A 85 3.47 -19.05 -9.62
C PHE A 85 3.62 -19.52 -11.07
N LYS A 86 2.56 -19.40 -11.87
CA LYS A 86 2.58 -19.79 -13.29
C LYS A 86 2.94 -18.62 -14.23
N ASN A 87 3.39 -17.49 -13.70
CA ASN A 87 3.64 -16.25 -14.45
C ASN A 87 2.46 -15.80 -15.34
N LYS A 88 1.23 -16.16 -14.94
CA LYS A 88 0.01 -15.78 -15.66
C LYS A 88 -0.57 -14.43 -15.15
N GLY A 89 0.17 -13.78 -14.24
CA GLY A 89 -0.27 -12.57 -13.56
C GLY A 89 -1.54 -12.78 -12.72
N GLU A 90 -1.63 -12.16 -11.58
CA GLU A 90 -2.87 -12.06 -10.83
C GLU A 90 -3.54 -10.73 -11.18
N SER A 91 -4.74 -10.79 -11.79
CA SER A 91 -5.38 -9.62 -12.39
C SER A 91 -5.69 -8.50 -11.39
N HIS A 92 -5.90 -8.83 -10.11
CA HIS A 92 -6.14 -7.84 -9.07
C HIS A 92 -4.84 -7.15 -8.68
N LEU A 93 -3.77 -7.93 -8.43
CA LEU A 93 -2.46 -7.39 -8.07
C LEU A 93 -1.91 -6.47 -9.17
N ASN A 94 -1.98 -6.89 -10.43
CA ASN A 94 -1.53 -6.07 -11.55
C ASN A 94 -2.24 -4.72 -11.58
N LYS A 95 -3.58 -4.72 -11.43
CA LYS A 95 -4.37 -3.48 -11.39
C LYS A 95 -4.03 -2.60 -10.20
N TRP A 96 -3.75 -3.18 -9.02
CA TRP A 96 -3.38 -2.39 -7.85
C TRP A 96 -2.03 -1.72 -8.04
N ILE A 97 -1.04 -2.47 -8.56
CA ILE A 97 0.30 -1.94 -8.85
C ILE A 97 0.21 -0.83 -9.90
N GLU A 98 -0.44 -1.08 -11.04
CA GLU A 98 -0.62 -0.10 -12.10
C GLU A 98 -1.32 1.18 -11.58
N GLN A 99 -2.39 1.01 -10.79
CA GLN A 99 -3.09 2.13 -10.17
C GLN A 99 -2.15 2.93 -9.26
N THR A 100 -1.39 2.26 -8.39
CA THR A 100 -0.51 2.91 -7.44
C THR A 100 0.64 3.62 -8.14
N GLU A 101 1.29 3.01 -9.13
CA GLU A 101 2.38 3.63 -9.89
C GLU A 101 1.95 4.86 -10.72
N VAL A 102 0.68 4.91 -11.13
CA VAL A 102 0.12 6.08 -11.83
C VAL A 102 -0.19 7.21 -10.85
N THR A 103 -0.65 6.86 -9.63
CA THR A 103 -1.12 7.87 -8.67
C THR A 103 -0.01 8.47 -7.83
N THR A 104 1.02 7.69 -7.47
CA THR A 104 2.12 8.20 -6.64
C THR A 104 3.48 8.14 -7.33
N LYS A 105 4.35 9.11 -7.01
CA LYS A 105 5.79 9.10 -7.34
C LYS A 105 6.66 8.77 -6.14
N ARG A 106 6.03 8.54 -4.97
CA ARG A 106 6.71 8.16 -3.74
C ARG A 106 7.05 6.67 -3.74
N MET A 107 7.92 6.25 -2.84
CA MET A 107 8.04 4.84 -2.47
C MET A 107 6.67 4.35 -1.99
N TRP A 108 6.21 3.21 -2.45
CA TRP A 108 4.88 2.74 -2.12
C TRP A 108 4.85 1.32 -1.59
N PHE A 109 3.90 1.06 -0.71
CA PHE A 109 3.60 -0.27 -0.19
C PHE A 109 2.09 -0.52 -0.30
N ILE A 110 1.72 -1.58 -1.00
CA ILE A 110 0.33 -2.06 -1.05
C ILE A 110 0.17 -3.08 0.07
N ILE A 111 -0.55 -2.70 1.12
CA ILE A 111 -0.89 -3.61 2.22
C ILE A 111 -2.24 -4.23 1.91
N PHE A 112 -2.30 -5.55 1.85
CA PHE A 112 -3.54 -6.21 1.48
C PHE A 112 -3.88 -7.39 2.37
N ARG A 113 -5.17 -7.59 2.57
CA ARG A 113 -5.75 -8.69 3.35
C ARG A 113 -6.52 -9.61 2.42
N ILE A 114 -6.29 -10.91 2.54
CA ILE A 114 -7.08 -11.95 1.89
C ILE A 114 -7.81 -12.74 2.97
N ASN A 115 -9.13 -12.91 2.80
CA ASN A 115 -9.94 -13.63 3.77
C ASN A 115 -9.34 -15.02 4.09
N ARG A 116 -9.16 -15.32 5.36
CA ARG A 116 -8.65 -16.59 5.87
C ARG A 116 -7.19 -16.93 5.46
N GLN A 117 -6.47 -16.00 4.84
CA GLN A 117 -5.09 -16.22 4.41
C GLN A 117 -4.11 -15.27 5.12
N GLY A 118 -4.58 -14.17 5.68
CA GLY A 118 -3.76 -13.20 6.41
C GLY A 118 -3.54 -11.88 5.67
N GLU A 119 -2.58 -11.15 6.15
CA GLU A 119 -2.16 -9.84 5.67
C GLU A 119 -0.79 -9.93 4.98
N PHE A 120 -0.67 -9.20 3.90
CA PHE A 120 0.53 -9.20 3.05
C PHE A 120 0.91 -7.77 2.69
N VAL A 121 2.16 -7.58 2.32
CA VAL A 121 2.68 -6.33 1.76
C VAL A 121 3.31 -6.62 0.40
N CYS A 122 2.97 -5.80 -0.61
CA CYS A 122 3.58 -5.82 -1.94
C CYS A 122 4.27 -4.49 -2.21
N PHE A 123 5.44 -4.55 -2.84
CA PHE A 123 6.30 -3.39 -3.14
C PHE A 123 7.26 -3.72 -4.29
N SER A 124 7.94 -2.71 -4.85
CA SER A 124 8.98 -2.93 -5.87
C SER A 124 10.16 -3.72 -5.28
N SER A 125 10.64 -4.75 -6.00
CA SER A 125 11.82 -5.52 -5.59
C SER A 125 13.11 -4.70 -5.59
N ASP A 126 13.10 -3.49 -6.16
CA ASP A 126 14.23 -2.56 -6.14
C ASP A 126 14.46 -1.90 -4.76
N TYR A 127 13.50 -2.03 -3.84
CA TYR A 127 13.65 -1.47 -2.50
C TYR A 127 14.60 -2.33 -1.66
N ASN A 128 15.54 -1.66 -0.98
CA ASN A 128 16.52 -2.34 -0.14
C ASN A 128 15.95 -2.68 1.25
N VAL A 129 14.90 -3.51 1.25
CA VAL A 129 14.22 -3.95 2.47
C VAL A 129 14.75 -5.28 2.97
N THR A 130 14.61 -5.51 4.27
CA THR A 130 14.91 -6.79 4.92
C THR A 130 13.64 -7.66 4.95
N PHE A 131 13.77 -8.92 4.61
CA PHE A 131 12.69 -9.90 4.70
C PHE A 131 12.80 -10.67 6.04
N PRO A 132 11.84 -10.49 6.97
CA PRO A 132 11.84 -11.22 8.24
C PRO A 132 11.46 -12.69 8.09
N GLY A 133 10.98 -13.10 6.92
CA GLY A 133 10.54 -14.46 6.61
C GLY A 133 10.57 -14.73 5.12
N SER A 134 9.80 -15.72 4.68
CA SER A 134 9.66 -16.04 3.26
C SER A 134 8.94 -14.93 2.51
N TYR A 135 9.37 -14.70 1.29
CA TYR A 135 8.71 -13.78 0.36
C TYR A 135 8.56 -14.44 -1.00
N PHE A 136 7.68 -13.86 -1.81
CA PHE A 136 7.45 -14.25 -3.19
C PHE A 136 7.80 -13.09 -4.11
N GLU A 137 8.55 -13.34 -5.16
CA GLU A 137 8.84 -12.37 -6.20
C GLU A 137 8.07 -12.70 -7.48
N CYS A 138 7.47 -11.71 -8.10
CA CYS A 138 6.78 -11.86 -9.37
C CYS A 138 7.17 -10.76 -10.36
N LYS A 139 7.12 -11.10 -11.66
CA LYS A 139 7.37 -10.16 -12.74
C LYS A 139 6.06 -9.67 -13.34
N ILE A 140 5.87 -8.35 -13.39
CA ILE A 140 4.69 -7.69 -13.98
C ILE A 140 5.20 -6.52 -14.84
N ASN A 141 4.83 -6.50 -16.12
CA ASN A 141 5.22 -5.44 -17.06
C ASN A 141 6.75 -5.14 -17.04
N ASP A 142 7.55 -6.21 -17.10
CA ASP A 142 9.03 -6.17 -17.06
C ASP A 142 9.69 -5.65 -15.77
N LYS A 143 8.92 -5.35 -14.74
CA LYS A 143 9.40 -5.00 -13.40
C LYS A 143 9.19 -6.16 -12.43
N PHE A 144 10.01 -6.20 -11.37
CA PHE A 144 9.91 -7.18 -10.29
C PHE A 144 9.27 -6.57 -9.06
N TYR A 145 8.37 -7.34 -8.45
CA TYR A 145 7.65 -6.97 -7.23
C TYR A 145 7.74 -8.10 -6.22
N SER A 146 7.98 -7.72 -4.97
CA SER A 146 8.04 -8.66 -3.87
C SER A 146 6.75 -8.63 -3.05
N ILE A 147 6.33 -9.79 -2.58
CA ILE A 147 5.20 -9.96 -1.67
C ILE A 147 5.71 -10.72 -0.44
N ALA A 148 5.49 -10.16 0.74
CA ALA A 148 5.83 -10.77 2.01
C ALA A 148 4.62 -10.81 2.95
N SER A 149 4.68 -11.62 4.02
CA SER A 149 3.74 -11.47 5.13
C SER A 149 3.90 -10.09 5.76
N LEU A 150 2.80 -9.49 6.22
CA LEU A 150 2.84 -8.25 6.98
C LEU A 150 3.52 -8.42 8.34
N ASP A 151 3.50 -9.67 8.87
CA ASP A 151 4.04 -9.98 10.19
C ASP A 151 5.52 -9.59 10.29
N ASN A 152 5.84 -8.72 11.24
CA ASN A 152 7.19 -8.20 11.51
C ASN A 152 7.89 -7.53 10.31
N PHE A 153 7.19 -7.29 9.19
CA PHE A 153 7.81 -6.69 8.01
C PHE A 153 8.25 -5.24 8.29
N PHE A 154 7.37 -4.42 8.81
CA PHE A 154 7.68 -3.02 9.09
C PHE A 154 8.62 -2.88 10.29
N GLU A 155 8.47 -3.72 11.31
CA GLU A 155 9.38 -3.77 12.48
C GLU A 155 10.84 -4.00 12.03
N SER A 156 11.05 -4.92 11.09
CA SER A 156 12.37 -5.24 10.53
C SER A 156 12.94 -4.14 9.63
N ASN A 157 12.10 -3.20 9.19
CA ASN A 157 12.46 -2.18 8.20
C ASN A 157 12.36 -0.73 8.73
N ILE A 158 12.06 -0.50 10.00
CA ILE A 158 11.94 0.84 10.61
C ILE A 158 13.16 1.71 10.27
N GLY A 159 14.37 1.19 10.52
CA GLY A 159 15.60 1.94 10.31
C GLY A 159 15.89 2.25 8.84
N TYR A 160 15.47 1.41 7.91
CA TYR A 160 15.57 1.68 6.48
C TYR A 160 14.60 2.80 6.08
N MET A 161 13.34 2.68 6.47
CA MET A 161 12.29 3.63 6.07
C MET A 161 12.49 5.03 6.63
N LEU A 162 13.01 5.15 7.87
CA LEU A 162 13.30 6.45 8.47
C LEU A 162 14.57 7.12 7.91
N ARG A 163 15.56 6.36 7.40
CA ARG A 163 16.82 6.90 6.88
C ARG A 163 16.73 7.45 5.44
N ILE A 164 15.77 7.03 4.65
CA ILE A 164 15.61 7.50 3.27
C ILE A 164 15.25 9.01 3.24
N CYS A 165 14.86 9.59 4.36
CA CYS A 165 14.55 11.02 4.53
C CYS A 165 15.76 11.89 4.95
N SER A 166 16.90 11.28 5.26
CA SER A 166 18.13 11.99 5.62
C SER A 166 19.07 12.04 4.44
#